data_ee3e63e191f4e7337b36aab482b9775b
#
_entry.id   ee3e63e191f4e7337b36aab482b9775b
#
_cell.length_a   1.000
_cell.length_b   1.000
_cell.length_c   1.000
_cell.angle_alpha   90.00
_cell.angle_beta   90.00
_cell.angle_gamma   90.00
#
_symmetry.space_group_name_H-M   'P 1'
#
loop_
_entity.id
_entity.type
_entity.pdbx_description
1 polymer ?
#
loop_
_entity_poly.entity_id
_entity_poly.type
_entity_poly.pdbx_seq_one_letter_code
_entity_poly.pdbx_strand_id
1 'polypeptide(L)'
;MTKTKSQIGKSSKARGKRGELDLVHSLRDAGFPDVKRTVQYCGKATGTADLVGLPGVHVEAKNVERLNIWSALAQSKRDAEADGNGNIPAVFFKRNRSGGWYVAMPLSDFVRLYASSDLCKGDVNK
;
A
#
# COMPACT_ATOMS: atom_id res chain seq x y z
N MET A 1 7.76 8.32 -30.74
CA MET A 1 8.26 6.95 -30.82
C MET A 1 7.44 6.03 -29.93
N THR A 2 6.94 4.94 -30.48
CA THR A 2 6.14 3.97 -29.72
C THR A 2 7.06 3.03 -28.94
N LYS A 3 6.81 2.86 -27.64
CA LYS A 3 7.57 1.91 -26.84
C LYS A 3 7.20 0.48 -27.19
N THR A 4 8.17 -0.44 -27.17
CA THR A 4 7.91 -1.86 -27.31
C THR A 4 7.22 -2.39 -26.02
N LYS A 5 6.62 -3.58 -26.11
CA LYS A 5 6.03 -4.23 -24.91
C LYS A 5 7.06 -4.44 -23.80
N SER A 6 8.30 -4.80 -24.17
CA SER A 6 9.38 -4.96 -23.21
C SER A 6 9.74 -3.66 -22.51
N GLN A 7 9.82 -2.55 -23.26
CA GLN A 7 10.12 -1.24 -22.70
C GLN A 7 9.02 -0.75 -21.78
N ILE A 8 7.74 -0.98 -22.14
CA ILE A 8 6.60 -0.63 -21.31
C ILE A 8 6.64 -1.40 -20.00
N GLY A 9 6.92 -2.70 -20.05
CA GLY A 9 7.03 -3.53 -18.85
C GLY A 9 8.13 -3.07 -17.90
N LYS A 10 9.32 -2.73 -18.46
CA LYS A 10 10.43 -2.21 -17.65
C LYS A 10 10.09 -0.87 -16.99
N SER A 11 9.45 0.04 -17.74
CA SER A 11 9.03 1.34 -17.21
C SER A 11 8.01 1.18 -16.07
N SER A 12 7.06 0.25 -16.22
CA SER A 12 6.05 -0.01 -15.19
C SER A 12 6.65 -0.60 -13.92
N LYS A 13 7.61 -1.52 -14.06
CA LYS A 13 8.32 -2.10 -12.91
C LYS A 13 9.14 -1.05 -12.18
N ALA A 14 9.85 -0.20 -12.91
CA ALA A 14 10.66 0.88 -12.33
C ALA A 14 9.78 1.88 -11.57
N ARG A 15 8.62 2.22 -12.13
CA ARG A 15 7.66 3.12 -11.48
C ARG A 15 7.10 2.50 -10.21
N GLY A 16 6.76 1.22 -10.24
CA GLY A 16 6.28 0.49 -9.07
C GLY A 16 7.30 0.49 -7.95
N LYS A 17 8.57 0.19 -8.29
CA LYS A 17 9.66 0.21 -7.32
C LYS A 17 9.87 1.60 -6.72
N ARG A 18 9.85 2.65 -7.55
CA ARG A 18 9.99 4.03 -7.06
C ARG A 18 8.86 4.40 -6.10
N GLY A 19 7.62 4.01 -6.44
CA GLY A 19 6.47 4.24 -5.60
C GLY A 19 6.59 3.54 -4.26
N GLU A 20 6.97 2.28 -4.25
CA GLU A 20 7.15 1.52 -3.02
C GLU A 20 8.25 2.14 -2.15
N LEU A 21 9.39 2.53 -2.74
CA LEU A 21 10.47 3.17 -2.00
C LEU A 21 10.06 4.53 -1.44
N ASP A 22 9.31 5.32 -2.22
CA ASP A 22 8.80 6.61 -1.77
C ASP A 22 7.87 6.43 -0.57
N LEU A 23 6.98 5.44 -0.62
CA LEU A 23 6.08 5.14 0.49
C LEU A 23 6.84 4.67 1.72
N VAL A 24 7.87 3.83 1.53
CA VAL A 24 8.74 3.40 2.63
C VAL A 24 9.34 4.61 3.34
N HIS A 25 9.92 5.55 2.58
CA HIS A 25 10.53 6.75 3.16
C HIS A 25 9.48 7.59 3.90
N SER A 26 8.30 7.76 3.31
CA SER A 26 7.22 8.53 3.93
C SER A 26 6.78 7.94 5.26
N LEU A 27 6.63 6.61 5.32
CA LEU A 27 6.22 5.93 6.54
C LEU A 27 7.31 5.92 7.60
N ARG A 28 8.58 5.77 7.20
CA ARG A 28 9.70 5.88 8.14
C ARG A 28 9.77 7.27 8.75
N ASP A 29 9.63 8.29 7.92
CA ASP A 29 9.63 9.68 8.40
C ASP A 29 8.46 9.97 9.34
N ALA A 30 7.34 9.27 9.15
CA ALA A 30 6.17 9.39 10.01
C ALA A 30 6.31 8.65 11.35
N GLY A 31 7.41 7.93 11.57
CA GLY A 31 7.67 7.27 12.84
C GLY A 31 7.64 5.73 12.81
N PHE A 32 7.68 5.13 11.62
CA PHE A 32 7.66 3.68 11.46
C PHE A 32 8.94 3.18 10.79
N PRO A 33 10.06 3.12 11.53
CA PRO A 33 11.38 2.87 10.93
C PRO A 33 11.57 1.45 10.39
N ASP A 34 10.74 0.50 10.80
CA ASP A 34 10.87 -0.90 10.39
C ASP A 34 10.20 -1.21 9.06
N VAL A 35 9.51 -0.24 8.47
CA VAL A 35 8.86 -0.43 7.17
C VAL A 35 9.91 -0.65 6.09
N LYS A 36 9.71 -1.67 5.27
CA LYS A 36 10.59 -2.01 4.16
C LYS A 36 9.81 -2.72 3.06
N ARG A 37 10.39 -2.73 1.86
CA ARG A 37 9.82 -3.47 0.73
C ARG A 37 9.90 -4.97 1.01
N THR A 38 8.86 -5.68 0.59
CA THR A 38 8.86 -7.14 0.63
C THR A 38 9.89 -7.67 -0.37
N VAL A 39 10.78 -8.58 0.07
CA VAL A 39 11.79 -9.18 -0.79
C VAL A 39 11.12 -10.21 -1.71
N GLN A 40 11.42 -10.11 -3.01
CA GLN A 40 10.86 -10.99 -4.02
C GLN A 40 11.99 -11.58 -4.85
N TYR A 41 12.10 -12.91 -4.84
CA TYR A 41 13.13 -13.60 -5.61
C TYR A 41 12.61 -14.11 -6.95
N CYS A 42 11.40 -14.65 -6.97
CA CYS A 42 10.81 -15.27 -8.16
C CYS A 42 9.43 -14.66 -8.46
N GLY A 43 9.29 -13.37 -8.26
CA GLY A 43 8.02 -12.68 -8.36
C GLY A 43 7.28 -12.68 -7.03
N LYS A 44 6.20 -11.92 -6.97
CA LYS A 44 5.41 -11.77 -5.76
C LYS A 44 4.54 -13.00 -5.54
N ALA A 45 4.65 -13.63 -4.38
CA ALA A 45 3.76 -14.72 -4.00
C ALA A 45 2.34 -14.19 -3.78
N THR A 46 1.34 -15.02 -4.10
CA THR A 46 -0.07 -14.67 -3.85
C THR A 46 -0.26 -14.34 -2.36
N GLY A 47 -0.91 -13.23 -2.09
CA GLY A 47 -1.18 -12.81 -0.72
C GLY A 47 -0.10 -11.93 -0.09
N THR A 48 1.09 -11.83 -0.71
CA THR A 48 2.18 -11.05 -0.14
C THR A 48 1.95 -9.55 -0.32
N ALA A 49 2.05 -8.79 0.78
CA ALA A 49 1.99 -7.33 0.73
C ALA A 49 3.21 -6.74 0.02
N ASP A 50 3.07 -5.53 -0.51
CA ASP A 50 4.20 -4.81 -1.14
C ASP A 50 5.22 -4.34 -0.10
N LEU A 51 4.75 -3.97 1.09
CA LEU A 51 5.60 -3.54 2.21
C LEU A 51 5.30 -4.37 3.45
N VAL A 52 6.30 -4.51 4.30
CA VAL A 52 6.19 -5.12 5.63
C VAL A 52 6.70 -4.12 6.67
N GLY A 53 6.44 -4.38 7.94
CA GLY A 53 6.91 -3.52 9.03
C GLY A 53 5.89 -2.47 9.48
N LEU A 54 4.66 -2.54 8.99
CA LEU A 54 3.55 -1.74 9.48
C LEU A 54 2.53 -2.70 10.11
N PRO A 55 2.66 -2.98 11.41
CA PRO A 55 1.86 -4.04 12.05
C PRO A 55 0.35 -3.84 11.88
N GLY A 56 -0.34 -4.94 11.57
CA GLY A 56 -1.78 -4.93 11.45
C GLY A 56 -2.33 -4.48 10.10
N VAL A 57 -1.45 -4.07 9.18
CA VAL A 57 -1.88 -3.55 7.87
C VAL A 57 -1.20 -4.31 6.74
N HIS A 58 -2.01 -4.78 5.79
CA HIS A 58 -1.54 -5.37 4.55
C HIS A 58 -1.42 -4.25 3.53
N VAL A 59 -0.20 -3.86 3.17
CA VAL A 59 0.07 -2.68 2.35
C VAL A 59 0.18 -3.05 0.87
N GLU A 60 -0.73 -2.50 0.06
CA GLU A 60 -0.62 -2.47 -1.39
C GLU A 60 -0.28 -1.04 -1.81
N ALA A 61 0.80 -0.88 -2.58
CA ALA A 61 1.24 0.44 -3.02
C ALA A 61 0.98 0.61 -4.52
N LYS A 62 0.33 1.70 -4.90
CA LYS A 62 0.01 2.03 -6.29
C LYS A 62 0.47 3.45 -6.61
N ASN A 63 1.40 3.55 -7.55
CA ASN A 63 1.92 4.83 -8.05
C ASN A 63 1.62 4.88 -9.55
N VAL A 64 0.39 5.24 -9.89
CA VAL A 64 -0.10 5.23 -11.28
C VAL A 64 -0.93 6.47 -11.56
N GLU A 65 -0.86 6.96 -12.79
CA GLU A 65 -1.58 8.17 -13.19
C GLU A 65 -3.10 7.98 -13.14
N ARG A 66 -3.57 6.82 -13.56
CA ARG A 66 -5.00 6.48 -13.54
C ARG A 66 -5.18 5.15 -12.84
N LEU A 67 -5.71 5.20 -11.63
CA LEU A 67 -5.92 4.02 -10.82
C LEU A 67 -7.38 3.59 -10.88
N ASN A 68 -7.60 2.31 -11.22
CA ASN A 68 -8.90 1.70 -10.96
C ASN A 68 -8.92 1.28 -9.49
N ILE A 69 -9.46 2.15 -8.67
CA ILE A 69 -9.47 1.94 -7.20
C ILE A 69 -10.28 0.70 -6.79
N TRP A 70 -11.35 0.39 -7.51
CA TRP A 70 -12.18 -0.77 -7.20
C TRP A 70 -11.42 -2.07 -7.41
N SER A 71 -10.67 -2.19 -8.52
CA SER A 71 -9.82 -3.35 -8.77
C SER A 71 -8.70 -3.46 -7.73
N ALA A 72 -8.09 -2.34 -7.37
CA ALA A 72 -7.02 -2.32 -6.38
C ALA A 72 -7.52 -2.75 -5.01
N LEU A 73 -8.68 -2.27 -4.60
CA LEU A 73 -9.29 -2.68 -3.33
C LEU A 73 -9.64 -4.16 -3.31
N ALA A 74 -10.21 -4.67 -4.41
CA ALA A 74 -10.53 -6.09 -4.53
C ALA A 74 -9.27 -6.96 -4.43
N GLN A 75 -8.19 -6.56 -5.12
CA GLN A 75 -6.91 -7.25 -5.06
C GLN A 75 -6.34 -7.26 -3.64
N SER A 76 -6.33 -6.10 -3.00
CA SER A 76 -5.82 -5.94 -1.64
C SER A 76 -6.56 -6.85 -0.66
N LYS A 77 -7.89 -6.91 -0.78
CA LYS A 77 -8.72 -7.76 0.06
C LYS A 77 -8.42 -9.25 -0.13
N ARG A 78 -8.31 -9.69 -1.40
CA ARG A 78 -7.96 -11.08 -1.71
C ARG A 78 -6.60 -11.45 -1.15
N ASP A 79 -5.60 -10.59 -1.35
CA ASP A 79 -4.23 -10.86 -0.92
C ASP A 79 -4.12 -10.89 0.59
N ALA A 80 -4.81 -10.00 1.29
CA ALA A 80 -4.83 -9.99 2.75
C ALA A 80 -5.51 -11.25 3.31
N GLU A 81 -6.60 -11.69 2.69
CA GLU A 81 -7.28 -12.93 3.05
C GLU A 81 -6.38 -14.15 2.82
N ALA A 82 -5.64 -14.16 1.72
CA ALA A 82 -4.70 -15.25 1.41
C ALA A 82 -3.57 -15.34 2.42
N ASP A 83 -3.09 -14.22 2.96
CA ASP A 83 -2.08 -14.20 4.02
C ASP A 83 -2.62 -14.77 5.35
N GLY A 84 -3.92 -14.63 5.58
CA GLY A 84 -4.59 -15.26 6.73
C GLY A 84 -4.18 -14.76 8.10
N ASN A 85 -3.55 -13.60 8.21
CA ASN A 85 -3.06 -13.06 9.48
C ASN A 85 -3.98 -11.99 10.10
N GLY A 86 -5.15 -11.73 9.49
CA GLY A 86 -6.10 -10.74 9.99
C GLY A 86 -5.71 -9.29 9.76
N ASN A 87 -4.67 -9.03 8.99
CA ASN A 87 -4.24 -7.68 8.69
C ASN A 87 -5.29 -6.94 7.83
N ILE A 88 -5.38 -5.64 8.07
CA ILE A 88 -6.31 -4.76 7.35
C ILE A 88 -5.82 -4.56 5.92
N PRO A 89 -6.62 -4.90 4.90
CA PRO A 89 -6.25 -4.60 3.51
C PRO A 89 -6.35 -3.10 3.26
N ALA A 90 -5.24 -2.50 2.84
CA ALA A 90 -5.20 -1.07 2.57
C ALA A 90 -4.44 -0.80 1.28
N VAL A 91 -5.02 0.03 0.42
CA VAL A 91 -4.37 0.49 -0.81
C VAL A 91 -3.82 1.88 -0.55
N PHE A 92 -2.50 2.00 -0.59
CA PHE A 92 -1.79 3.27 -0.50
C PHE A 92 -1.51 3.71 -1.93
N PHE A 93 -2.00 4.88 -2.32
CA PHE A 93 -1.90 5.30 -3.71
C PHE A 93 -1.59 6.77 -3.85
N LYS A 94 -0.93 7.10 -4.95
CA LYS A 94 -0.72 8.47 -5.38
C LYS A 94 -0.63 8.51 -6.89
N ARG A 95 -0.81 9.70 -7.46
CA ARG A 95 -0.56 9.93 -8.87
C ARG A 95 0.94 9.98 -9.13
N ASN A 96 1.34 9.49 -10.30
CA ASN A 96 2.72 9.59 -10.74
C ASN A 96 3.16 11.07 -10.73
N ARG A 97 4.29 11.37 -10.08
CA ARG A 97 4.89 12.72 -10.00
C ARG A 97 4.05 13.77 -9.28
N SER A 98 2.98 13.39 -8.61
CA SER A 98 2.26 14.35 -7.79
C SER A 98 2.51 14.04 -6.32
N GLY A 99 2.38 15.05 -5.47
CA GLY A 99 2.63 14.89 -4.04
C GLY A 99 1.47 14.22 -3.33
N GLY A 100 1.75 13.63 -2.20
CA GLY A 100 0.73 13.15 -1.28
C GLY A 100 0.24 11.73 -1.56
N TRP A 101 0.32 10.90 -0.53
CA TRP A 101 -0.26 9.57 -0.54
C TRP A 101 -1.66 9.59 0.04
N TYR A 102 -2.50 8.75 -0.49
CA TYR A 102 -3.86 8.50 0.01
C TYR A 102 -3.99 7.04 0.39
N VAL A 103 -4.93 6.74 1.27
CA VAL A 103 -5.19 5.37 1.71
C VAL A 103 -6.67 5.07 1.50
N ALA A 104 -6.95 3.91 0.92
CA ALA A 104 -8.31 3.41 0.76
C ALA A 104 -8.40 2.03 1.42
N MET A 105 -9.52 1.79 2.10
CA MET A 105 -9.78 0.51 2.76
C MET A 105 -11.29 0.30 2.91
N PRO A 106 -11.74 -0.95 3.15
CA PRO A 106 -13.15 -1.18 3.44
C PRO A 106 -13.60 -0.44 4.70
N LEU A 107 -14.85 0.02 4.72
CA LEU A 107 -15.38 0.76 5.87
C LEU A 107 -15.25 -0.01 7.18
N SER A 108 -15.53 -1.31 7.17
CA SER A 108 -15.43 -2.16 8.37
C SER A 108 -14.00 -2.15 8.95
N ASP A 109 -12.99 -2.13 8.07
CA ASP A 109 -11.59 -2.09 8.48
C ASP A 109 -11.22 -0.70 9.03
N PHE A 110 -11.73 0.35 8.41
CA PHE A 110 -11.55 1.70 8.94
C PHE A 110 -12.17 1.85 10.33
N VAL A 111 -13.39 1.32 10.52
CA VAL A 111 -14.06 1.35 11.82
C VAL A 111 -13.23 0.62 12.87
N ARG A 112 -12.68 -0.55 12.53
CA ARG A 112 -11.80 -1.31 13.41
C ARG A 112 -10.58 -0.49 13.81
N LEU A 113 -9.93 0.13 12.82
CA LEU A 113 -8.76 0.97 13.04
C LEU A 113 -9.10 2.20 13.90
N TYR A 114 -10.18 2.89 13.55
CA TYR A 114 -10.61 4.10 14.26
C TYR A 114 -10.97 3.80 15.71
N ALA A 115 -11.70 2.70 15.96
CA ALA A 115 -12.07 2.31 17.30
C ALA A 115 -10.88 2.02 18.20
N SER A 116 -9.75 1.63 17.62
CA SER A 116 -8.50 1.36 18.36
C SER A 116 -7.65 2.62 18.54
N SER A 117 -8.05 3.76 17.99
CA SER A 117 -7.25 4.98 17.98
C SER A 117 -7.57 5.88 19.17
N ASP A 118 -6.62 6.76 19.49
CA ASP A 118 -6.80 7.78 20.51
C ASP A 118 -7.84 8.82 20.09
N LEU A 119 -8.00 9.04 18.79
CA LEU A 119 -9.03 9.94 18.28
C LEU A 119 -10.42 9.51 18.72
N CYS A 120 -10.70 8.21 18.64
CA CYS A 120 -11.99 7.66 19.04
C CYS A 120 -12.24 7.86 20.55
N LYS A 121 -11.17 7.81 21.33
CA LYS A 121 -11.26 7.99 22.80
C LYS A 121 -11.40 9.44 23.21
N GLY A 122 -11.23 10.40 22.29
CA GLY A 122 -11.34 11.81 22.58
C GLY A 122 -10.17 12.40 23.34
N ASP A 123 -9.08 11.68 23.51
CA ASP A 123 -7.93 12.13 24.31
C ASP A 123 -7.08 13.15 23.58
N VAL A 124 -7.11 13.16 22.26
CA VAL A 124 -6.26 14.00 21.43
C VAL A 124 -6.60 15.49 21.56
N ASN A 125 -7.83 15.80 21.94
CA ASN A 125 -8.35 17.17 22.01
C ASN A 125 -8.39 17.76 23.42
N LYS A 126 -7.74 17.12 24.35
CA LYS A 126 -7.68 17.62 25.73
C LYS A 126 -6.45 18.44 25.99
#